data_5ce9e25732aff9872e2ae32701029d10
#
_entry.id   5ce9e25732aff9872e2ae32701029d10
#
_cell.length_a   1.000
_cell.length_b   1.000
_cell.length_c   1.000
_cell.angle_alpha   90.00
_cell.angle_beta   90.00
_cell.angle_gamma   90.00
#
_symmetry.space_group_name_H-M   'P 1'
#
loop_
_entity.id
_entity.type
_entity.pdbx_description
1 polymer ?
#
loop_
_entity_poly.entity_id
_entity_poly.type
_entity_poly.pdbx_seq_one_letter_code
_entity_poly.pdbx_strand_id
1 'polypeptide(L)'
;RFGANIAVRLGYLEPQRLKAVACLGPVVHGLLVDPLHQGRVPEMYLDVLASRLGMHDASDEALRVELNRYSLKTQGLLGRRCPTPMLSGFWKDDPFSPEEESRLITSSSADGKLLEIPFNPVYRNFDHALRQIARWINHRFG
;
A
#
# COMPACT_ATOMS: atom_id res chain seq x y z
N ARG A 1 0.07 -4.70 -3.70
CA ARG A 1 1.20 -4.64 -2.74
C ARG A 1 2.13 -3.46 -3.07
N PHE A 2 3.35 -3.74 -3.54
CA PHE A 2 4.34 -2.67 -3.80
C PHE A 2 3.98 -1.75 -4.97
N GLY A 3 3.24 -2.23 -5.98
CA GLY A 3 2.71 -1.36 -7.02
C GLY A 3 1.80 -0.25 -6.48
N ALA A 4 1.09 -0.53 -5.40
CA ALA A 4 0.29 0.49 -4.70
C ALA A 4 1.16 1.59 -4.08
N ASN A 5 2.34 1.24 -3.53
CA ASN A 5 3.32 2.20 -3.02
C ASN A 5 3.71 3.21 -4.11
N ILE A 6 4.07 2.69 -5.29
CA ILE A 6 4.44 3.52 -6.44
C ILE A 6 3.28 4.42 -6.88
N ALA A 7 2.07 3.85 -7.00
CA ALA A 7 0.89 4.60 -7.43
C ALA A 7 0.53 5.74 -6.45
N VAL A 8 0.56 5.46 -5.14
CA VAL A 8 0.31 6.47 -4.10
C VAL A 8 1.38 7.55 -4.12
N ARG A 9 2.66 7.16 -4.24
CA ARG A 9 3.77 8.11 -4.37
C ARG A 9 3.58 9.05 -5.57
N LEU A 10 3.20 8.51 -6.72
CA LEU A 10 2.92 9.32 -7.90
C LEU A 10 1.76 10.29 -7.67
N GLY A 11 0.72 9.88 -6.92
CA GLY A 11 -0.38 10.77 -6.55
C GLY A 11 0.07 12.02 -5.79
N TYR A 12 1.13 11.90 -4.99
CA TYR A 12 1.74 13.04 -4.30
C TYR A 12 2.67 13.87 -5.19
N LEU A 13 3.47 13.21 -6.02
CA LEU A 13 4.52 13.88 -6.80
C LEU A 13 4.01 14.48 -8.10
N GLU A 14 2.97 13.88 -8.69
CA GLU A 14 2.44 14.24 -10.02
C GLU A 14 0.92 14.51 -10.00
N PRO A 15 0.40 15.30 -9.04
CA PRO A 15 -1.04 15.47 -8.88
C PRO A 15 -1.72 16.14 -10.09
N GLN A 16 -0.96 16.89 -10.90
CA GLN A 16 -1.47 17.54 -12.10
C GLN A 16 -1.66 16.55 -13.28
N ARG A 17 -0.99 15.41 -13.20
CA ARG A 17 -1.03 14.37 -14.25
C ARG A 17 -1.99 13.24 -13.93
N LEU A 18 -2.34 13.08 -12.65
CA LEU A 18 -3.18 11.97 -12.17
C LEU A 18 -4.53 12.49 -11.69
N LYS A 19 -5.59 12.01 -12.31
CA LYS A 19 -6.97 12.34 -11.89
C LYS A 19 -7.37 11.61 -10.62
N ALA A 20 -6.86 10.41 -10.40
CA ALA A 20 -7.11 9.59 -9.21
C ALA A 20 -6.10 8.45 -9.09
N VAL A 21 -6.01 7.87 -7.90
CA VAL A 21 -5.27 6.64 -7.61
C VAL A 21 -6.22 5.62 -6.99
N ALA A 22 -6.20 4.39 -7.49
CA ALA A 22 -6.88 3.26 -6.86
C ALA A 22 -5.87 2.14 -6.60
N CYS A 23 -5.86 1.60 -5.40
CA CYS A 23 -4.94 0.54 -5.02
C CYS A 23 -5.60 -0.51 -4.11
N LEU A 24 -5.03 -1.70 -4.11
CA LEU A 24 -5.49 -2.85 -3.33
C LEU A 24 -4.33 -3.46 -2.54
N GLY A 25 -4.56 -3.71 -1.25
CA GLY A 25 -3.59 -4.32 -0.37
C GLY A 25 -2.25 -3.57 -0.36
N PRO A 26 -2.23 -2.26 -0.08
CA PRO A 26 -1.02 -1.46 -0.18
C PRO A 26 0.03 -1.86 0.86
N VAL A 27 1.30 -1.65 0.51
CA VAL A 27 2.44 -1.71 1.43
C VAL A 27 3.16 -0.38 1.33
N VAL A 28 2.83 0.55 2.22
CA VAL A 28 3.30 1.94 2.15
C VAL A 28 4.10 2.39 3.36
N HIS A 29 3.95 1.70 4.51
CA HIS A 29 4.64 2.07 5.74
C HIS A 29 4.96 0.90 6.67
N GLY A 30 3.94 0.30 7.32
CA GLY A 30 4.11 -0.60 8.47
C GLY A 30 5.10 -1.73 8.23
N LEU A 31 4.90 -2.52 7.18
CA LEU A 31 5.75 -3.64 6.82
C LEU A 31 7.16 -3.21 6.37
N LEU A 32 7.33 -1.97 5.94
CA LEU A 32 8.60 -1.42 5.49
C LEU A 32 9.47 -0.92 6.64
N VAL A 33 8.87 -0.56 7.77
CA VAL A 33 9.59 -0.12 8.98
C VAL A 33 9.72 -1.22 10.00
N ASP A 34 8.76 -2.15 10.03
CA ASP A 34 8.80 -3.36 10.85
C ASP A 34 8.42 -4.59 10.01
N PRO A 35 9.36 -5.12 9.23
CA PRO A 35 9.07 -6.21 8.28
C PRO A 35 8.67 -7.52 8.94
N LEU A 36 9.04 -7.76 10.19
CA LEU A 36 8.59 -8.93 10.94
C LEU A 36 7.22 -8.73 11.58
N HIS A 37 6.81 -7.48 11.78
CA HIS A 37 5.49 -7.06 12.24
C HIS A 37 4.91 -7.99 13.31
N GLN A 38 5.64 -8.17 14.41
CA GLN A 38 5.21 -8.97 15.56
C GLN A 38 4.86 -10.44 15.22
N GLY A 39 5.57 -11.04 14.27
CA GLY A 39 5.37 -12.43 13.88
C GLY A 39 4.16 -12.69 12.95
N ARG A 40 3.53 -11.64 12.43
CA ARG A 40 2.41 -11.80 11.50
C ARG A 40 2.83 -12.22 10.09
N VAL A 41 4.08 -11.94 9.73
CA VAL A 41 4.61 -12.23 8.39
C VAL A 41 5.58 -13.39 8.49
N PRO A 42 5.51 -14.40 7.60
CA PRO A 42 6.48 -15.49 7.57
C PRO A 42 7.92 -15.00 7.40
N GLU A 43 8.87 -15.60 8.12
CA GLU A 43 10.29 -15.25 8.05
C GLU A 43 10.85 -15.29 6.63
N MET A 44 10.44 -16.29 5.83
CA MET A 44 10.82 -16.38 4.42
C MET A 44 10.49 -15.14 3.59
N TYR A 45 9.63 -14.26 4.09
CA TYR A 45 9.29 -13.01 3.42
C TYR A 45 10.48 -12.04 3.41
N LEU A 46 11.28 -12.02 4.47
CA LEU A 46 12.53 -11.23 4.49
C LEU A 46 13.52 -11.72 3.45
N ASP A 47 13.66 -13.05 3.30
CA ASP A 47 14.54 -13.63 2.28
C ASP A 47 14.09 -13.24 0.87
N VAL A 48 12.79 -13.24 0.63
CA VAL A 48 12.23 -12.80 -0.65
C VAL A 48 12.51 -11.32 -0.90
N LEU A 49 12.35 -10.46 0.11
CA LEU A 49 12.64 -9.04 -0.01
C LEU A 49 14.15 -8.80 -0.23
N ALA A 50 14.99 -9.46 0.54
CA ALA A 50 16.45 -9.39 0.39
C ALA A 50 16.87 -9.80 -1.02
N SER A 51 16.33 -10.90 -1.52
CA SER A 51 16.58 -11.38 -2.89
C SER A 51 16.16 -10.34 -3.94
N ARG A 52 15.00 -9.73 -3.79
CA ARG A 52 14.49 -8.71 -4.74
C ARG A 52 15.30 -7.41 -4.72
N LEU A 53 15.91 -7.10 -3.59
CA LEU A 53 16.77 -5.93 -3.42
C LEU A 53 18.25 -6.21 -3.77
N GLY A 54 18.61 -7.46 -4.11
CA GLY A 54 20.00 -7.85 -4.33
C GLY A 54 20.84 -7.88 -3.04
N MET A 55 20.20 -8.06 -1.88
CA MET A 55 20.80 -8.00 -0.54
C MET A 55 20.86 -9.39 0.12
N HIS A 56 21.22 -10.43 -0.64
CA HIS A 56 21.19 -11.82 -0.18
C HIS A 56 21.98 -12.12 1.10
N ASP A 57 23.10 -11.43 1.29
CA ASP A 57 24.00 -11.62 2.44
C ASP A 57 23.90 -10.48 3.46
N ALA A 58 22.85 -9.65 3.38
CA ALA A 58 22.68 -8.55 4.30
C ALA A 58 22.14 -9.04 5.65
N SER A 59 22.53 -8.38 6.72
CA SER A 59 21.92 -8.58 8.04
C SER A 59 20.46 -8.08 8.02
N ASP A 60 19.63 -8.61 8.93
CA ASP A 60 18.26 -8.15 9.11
C ASP A 60 18.17 -6.65 9.36
N GLU A 61 19.13 -6.11 10.11
CA GLU A 61 19.20 -4.67 10.38
C GLU A 61 19.48 -3.87 9.10
N ALA A 62 20.43 -4.31 8.27
CA ALA A 62 20.72 -3.66 7.00
C ALA A 62 19.50 -3.70 6.06
N LEU A 63 18.77 -4.82 6.03
CA LEU A 63 17.55 -4.97 5.26
C LEU A 63 16.45 -4.03 5.77
N ARG A 64 16.27 -3.91 7.09
CA ARG A 64 15.31 -2.97 7.70
C ARG A 64 15.60 -1.53 7.34
N VAL A 65 16.88 -1.12 7.40
CA VAL A 65 17.31 0.23 7.01
C VAL A 65 16.95 0.50 5.55
N GLU A 66 17.22 -0.45 4.67
CA GLU A 66 16.89 -0.30 3.25
C GLU A 66 15.37 -0.25 3.01
N LEU A 67 14.61 -1.16 3.60
CA LEU A 67 13.14 -1.19 3.46
C LEU A 67 12.48 0.10 3.97
N ASN A 68 12.98 0.68 5.05
CA ASN A 68 12.46 1.92 5.59
C ASN A 68 12.55 3.10 4.60
N ARG A 69 13.50 3.08 3.68
CA ARG A 69 13.63 4.10 2.63
C ARG A 69 12.43 4.12 1.68
N TYR A 70 11.72 3.01 1.54
CA TYR A 70 10.51 2.89 0.70
C TYR A 70 9.22 3.26 1.43
N SER A 71 9.29 3.51 2.74
CA SER A 71 8.12 3.99 3.49
C SER A 71 7.74 5.39 3.06
N LEU A 72 6.52 5.55 2.59
CA LEU A 72 6.00 6.85 2.16
C LEU A 72 5.81 7.83 3.32
N LYS A 73 5.65 7.32 4.55
CA LYS A 73 5.63 8.14 5.75
C LYS A 73 7.04 8.64 6.11
N THR A 74 8.04 7.78 6.05
CA THR A 74 9.45 8.15 6.24
C THR A 74 9.91 9.14 5.18
N GLN A 75 9.42 9.04 3.94
CA GLN A 75 9.68 10.00 2.87
C GLN A 75 8.94 11.35 3.06
N GLY A 76 8.12 11.50 4.11
CA GLY A 76 7.37 12.73 4.38
C GLY A 76 6.19 12.96 3.44
N LEU A 77 5.70 11.93 2.75
CA LEU A 77 4.54 12.00 1.87
C LEU A 77 3.25 11.70 2.62
N LEU A 78 3.10 10.50 3.18
CA LEU A 78 1.94 10.19 4.02
C LEU A 78 1.92 11.04 5.29
N GLY A 79 0.74 11.55 5.64
CA GLY A 79 0.53 12.53 6.70
C GLY A 79 0.43 13.97 6.19
N ARG A 80 0.91 14.25 4.98
CA ARG A 80 0.61 15.49 4.26
C ARG A 80 -0.69 15.33 3.47
N ARG A 81 -1.43 16.43 3.29
CA ARG A 81 -2.61 16.42 2.43
C ARG A 81 -2.22 16.20 0.97
N CYS A 82 -2.74 15.14 0.37
CA CYS A 82 -2.60 14.87 -1.06
C CYS A 82 -3.84 15.37 -1.82
N PRO A 83 -3.69 16.21 -2.86
CA PRO A 83 -4.84 16.70 -3.62
C PRO A 83 -5.46 15.63 -4.52
N THR A 84 -4.72 14.59 -4.88
CA THR A 84 -5.20 13.51 -5.73
C THR A 84 -6.23 12.65 -4.99
N PRO A 85 -7.43 12.43 -5.53
CA PRO A 85 -8.40 11.47 -5.00
C PRO A 85 -7.82 10.07 -4.93
N MET A 86 -8.00 9.38 -3.80
CA MET A 86 -7.43 8.04 -3.61
C MET A 86 -8.46 7.06 -3.07
N LEU A 87 -8.63 5.92 -3.75
CA LEU A 87 -9.30 4.74 -3.22
C LEU A 87 -8.26 3.73 -2.78
N SER A 88 -8.35 3.26 -1.55
CA SER A 88 -7.51 2.17 -1.06
C SER A 88 -8.35 1.05 -0.47
N GLY A 89 -8.17 -0.14 -1.03
CA GLY A 89 -8.84 -1.37 -0.58
C GLY A 89 -7.90 -2.27 0.20
N PHE A 90 -8.45 -2.90 1.24
CA PHE A 90 -7.76 -3.89 2.06
C PHE A 90 -8.62 -5.14 2.21
N TRP A 91 -7.99 -6.29 2.37
CA TRP A 91 -8.66 -7.52 2.76
C TRP A 91 -8.63 -7.65 4.26
N LYS A 92 -9.76 -8.04 4.82
CA LYS A 92 -9.85 -8.34 6.25
C LYS A 92 -8.80 -9.42 6.61
N ASP A 93 -8.14 -9.20 7.73
CA ASP A 93 -7.11 -10.13 8.27
C ASP A 93 -5.90 -10.37 7.36
N ASP A 94 -5.62 -9.46 6.44
CA ASP A 94 -4.41 -9.53 5.60
C ASP A 94 -3.16 -9.13 6.42
N PRO A 95 -2.23 -10.06 6.68
CA PRO A 95 -1.06 -9.77 7.50
C PRO A 95 -0.05 -8.82 6.81
N PHE A 96 -0.03 -8.80 5.46
CA PHE A 96 0.90 -7.99 4.68
C PHE A 96 0.42 -6.55 4.47
N SER A 97 -0.87 -6.35 4.52
CA SER A 97 -1.49 -5.04 4.29
C SER A 97 -2.72 -4.88 5.18
N PRO A 98 -2.51 -4.66 6.46
CA PRO A 98 -3.61 -4.41 7.38
C PRO A 98 -4.34 -3.12 7.03
N GLU A 99 -5.53 -2.95 7.58
CA GLU A 99 -6.41 -1.79 7.35
C GLU A 99 -5.67 -0.45 7.54
N GLU A 100 -4.75 -0.38 8.48
CA GLU A 100 -3.99 0.82 8.81
C GLU A 100 -3.21 1.36 7.60
N GLU A 101 -2.69 0.49 6.74
CA GLU A 101 -2.00 0.90 5.50
C GLU A 101 -2.96 1.68 4.58
N SER A 102 -4.17 1.16 4.39
CA SER A 102 -5.19 1.82 3.58
C SER A 102 -5.73 3.09 4.24
N ARG A 103 -5.85 3.12 5.56
CA ARG A 103 -6.27 4.32 6.30
C ARG A 103 -5.25 5.44 6.20
N LEU A 104 -3.95 5.13 6.26
CA LEU A 104 -2.89 6.13 6.05
C LEU A 104 -3.04 6.83 4.69
N ILE A 105 -3.37 6.09 3.65
CA ILE A 105 -3.57 6.63 2.30
C ILE A 105 -4.82 7.50 2.25
N THR A 106 -5.95 6.95 2.67
CA THR A 106 -7.25 7.61 2.50
C THR A 106 -7.43 8.82 3.41
N SER A 107 -6.87 8.79 4.62
CA SER A 107 -6.90 9.95 5.53
C SER A 107 -5.99 11.09 5.08
N SER A 108 -4.94 10.79 4.30
CA SER A 108 -4.05 11.80 3.75
C SER A 108 -4.57 12.39 2.43
N SER A 109 -5.46 11.71 1.73
CA SER A 109 -6.07 12.23 0.50
C SER A 109 -7.13 13.28 0.80
N ALA A 110 -7.20 14.32 -0.04
CA ALA A 110 -8.28 15.30 0.00
C ALA A 110 -9.67 14.68 -0.23
N ASP A 111 -9.71 13.56 -0.95
CA ASP A 111 -10.90 12.78 -1.24
C ASP A 111 -10.54 11.30 -1.20
N GLY A 112 -10.47 10.77 0.01
CA GLY A 112 -10.09 9.39 0.30
C GLY A 112 -11.31 8.46 0.41
N LYS A 113 -11.24 7.31 -0.26
CA LYS A 113 -12.24 6.23 -0.16
C LYS A 113 -11.60 4.95 0.35
N LEU A 114 -11.99 4.53 1.54
CA LEU A 114 -11.61 3.24 2.10
C LEU A 114 -12.56 2.15 1.57
N LEU A 115 -12.00 1.02 1.14
CA LEU A 115 -12.75 -0.13 0.66
C LEU A 115 -12.33 -1.38 1.46
N GLU A 116 -13.22 -1.87 2.31
CA GLU A 116 -13.06 -3.19 2.91
C GLU A 116 -13.50 -4.27 1.92
N ILE A 117 -12.65 -5.28 1.71
CA ILE A 117 -12.94 -6.43 0.86
C ILE A 117 -13.10 -7.63 1.79
N PRO A 118 -14.31 -8.22 1.88
CA PRO A 118 -14.54 -9.35 2.74
C PRO A 118 -13.76 -10.56 2.25
N PHE A 119 -13.23 -11.32 3.19
CA PHE A 119 -12.51 -12.57 3.00
C PHE A 119 -11.12 -12.46 2.33
N ASN A 120 -10.22 -13.21 2.91
CA ASN A 120 -8.97 -13.66 2.36
C ASN A 120 -9.11 -15.18 2.08
N PRO A 121 -8.56 -15.77 1.03
CA PRO A 121 -7.43 -15.29 0.25
C PRO A 121 -7.81 -14.35 -0.88
N VAL A 122 -6.84 -13.51 -1.21
CA VAL A 122 -6.85 -12.44 -2.21
C VAL A 122 -7.60 -12.77 -3.51
N TYR A 123 -7.53 -14.00 -3.96
CA TYR A 123 -8.09 -14.42 -5.25
C TYR A 123 -9.62 -14.50 -5.28
N ARG A 124 -10.29 -14.72 -4.16
CA ARG A 124 -11.74 -14.98 -4.14
C ARG A 124 -12.60 -13.76 -4.38
N ASN A 125 -12.16 -12.60 -3.95
CA ASN A 125 -12.94 -11.36 -4.08
C ASN A 125 -12.25 -10.29 -4.93
N PHE A 126 -11.31 -10.70 -5.77
CA PHE A 126 -10.59 -9.77 -6.64
C PHE A 126 -11.54 -9.10 -7.64
N ASP A 127 -12.42 -9.87 -8.26
CA ASP A 127 -13.44 -9.32 -9.17
C ASP A 127 -14.39 -8.35 -8.47
N HIS A 128 -14.77 -8.64 -7.22
CA HIS A 128 -15.56 -7.70 -6.43
C HIS A 128 -14.81 -6.38 -6.24
N ALA A 129 -13.55 -6.44 -5.83
CA ALA A 129 -12.71 -5.27 -5.64
C ALA A 129 -12.57 -4.45 -6.93
N LEU A 130 -12.31 -5.11 -8.06
CA LEU A 130 -12.19 -4.45 -9.37
C LEU A 130 -13.50 -3.77 -9.80
N ARG A 131 -14.66 -4.40 -9.57
CA ARG A 131 -15.96 -3.78 -9.85
C ARG A 131 -16.21 -2.55 -8.98
N GLN A 132 -15.82 -2.57 -7.71
CA GLN A 132 -15.94 -1.40 -6.82
C GLN A 132 -15.03 -0.25 -7.28
N ILE A 133 -13.81 -0.56 -7.68
CA ILE A 133 -12.87 0.42 -8.24
C ILE A 133 -13.44 1.02 -9.54
N ALA A 134 -13.91 0.17 -10.45
CA ALA A 134 -14.50 0.62 -11.72
C ALA A 134 -15.71 1.53 -11.48
N ARG A 135 -16.61 1.19 -10.56
CA ARG A 135 -17.75 2.04 -10.18
C ARG A 135 -17.30 3.38 -9.63
N TRP A 136 -16.29 3.39 -8.76
CA TRP A 136 -15.76 4.61 -8.19
C TRP A 136 -15.14 5.52 -9.26
N ILE A 137 -14.37 4.95 -10.20
CA ILE A 137 -13.79 5.67 -11.33
C ILE A 137 -14.89 6.24 -12.23
N ASN A 138 -15.86 5.40 -12.64
CA ASN A 138 -16.93 5.81 -13.54
C ASN A 138 -17.83 6.89 -12.94
N HIS A 139 -18.14 6.79 -11.64
CA HIS A 139 -18.93 7.81 -10.94
C HIS A 139 -18.21 9.17 -10.92
N ARG A 140 -16.89 9.16 -10.92
CA ARG A 140 -16.07 10.36 -10.78
C ARG A 140 -15.70 10.99 -12.12
N PHE A 141 -15.53 10.20 -13.16
CA PHE A 141 -14.96 10.63 -14.44
C PHE A 141 -15.79 10.20 -15.67
N GLY A 142 -16.79 9.39 -15.45
CA GLY A 142 -17.79 9.04 -16.47
C GLY A 142 -18.91 10.04 -16.50
#